data_f545b2c5e55ebd2d00548b18d8b8401a
#
_entry.id   f545b2c5e55ebd2d00548b18d8b8401a
#
_cell.length_a   1.000
_cell.length_b   1.000
_cell.length_c   1.000
_cell.angle_alpha   90.00
_cell.angle_beta   90.00
_cell.angle_gamma   90.00
#
_symmetry.space_group_name_H-M   'P 1'
#
loop_
_entity.id
_entity.type
_entity.pdbx_description
1 polymer ?
#
loop_
_entity_poly.entity_id
_entity_poly.type
_entity_poly.pdbx_seq_one_letter_code
_entity_poly.pdbx_strand_id
1 'polypeptide(L)'
;MLFRSGRFLVHHVVYDLINVVHKEATLNQALIKDKHCDNLFILPASQTRDKDALSEDGVEGVLAELIRMDFEFIICDSPAGIEHGALMALTFADEALIVTNPEVSSVRDSDRILGIIQAKSRRALSGGEPVKEHLLITRYSPKRVEAGEMLSHEDVQEILRIPLIGIIPESEQVLHASNQGNPAIHFKGTDVADAYEDVVSRFMGEERPLRFTDYEKPGFLKRIFGAK
;
A
#
# COMPACT_ATOMS: atom_id res chain seq x y z
N MET A 1 -5.70 8.44 3.47
CA MET A 1 -5.56 7.82 2.14
C MET A 1 -5.42 8.93 1.11
N LEU A 2 -4.25 9.05 0.49
CA LEU A 2 -3.97 10.05 -0.54
C LEU A 2 -4.09 9.37 -1.90
N PHE A 3 -5.17 9.58 -2.66
CA PHE A 3 -5.15 9.34 -4.09
C PHE A 3 -4.63 10.58 -4.81
N ARG A 4 -3.39 10.52 -5.25
CA ARG A 4 -2.84 11.45 -6.21
C ARG A 4 -3.16 10.90 -7.60
N SER A 5 -3.90 11.66 -8.34
CA SER A 5 -4.13 11.61 -9.77
C SER A 5 -5.38 10.88 -10.26
N GLY A 6 -6.19 11.66 -10.94
CA GLY A 6 -6.87 11.29 -12.16
C GLY A 6 -8.21 10.57 -11.99
N ARG A 7 -9.28 11.31 -11.98
CA ARG A 7 -10.66 10.89 -12.30
C ARG A 7 -11.43 9.99 -11.33
N PHE A 8 -10.88 9.64 -10.17
CA PHE A 8 -11.55 8.74 -9.24
C PHE A 8 -12.53 9.40 -8.31
N LEU A 9 -12.75 10.61 -8.24
CA LEU A 9 -13.83 11.25 -7.50
C LEU A 9 -13.96 12.69 -7.96
N VAL A 10 -14.72 12.92 -9.01
CA VAL A 10 -15.38 14.21 -9.21
C VAL A 10 -16.64 14.23 -8.33
N HIS A 11 -16.50 13.94 -7.04
CA HIS A 11 -17.32 14.52 -6.02
C HIS A 11 -16.47 15.64 -5.41
N HIS A 12 -16.99 16.85 -5.35
CA HIS A 12 -16.32 17.92 -4.65
C HIS A 12 -16.05 17.44 -3.22
N VAL A 13 -14.78 17.21 -2.89
CA VAL A 13 -14.35 16.96 -1.52
C VAL A 13 -14.65 18.25 -0.79
N VAL A 14 -15.68 18.23 0.05
CA VAL A 14 -16.09 19.41 0.82
C VAL A 14 -15.25 19.53 2.07
N TYR A 15 -14.98 18.40 2.72
CA TYR A 15 -14.19 18.31 3.94
C TYR A 15 -13.14 17.20 3.84
N ASP A 16 -12.02 17.42 4.50
CA ASP A 16 -10.87 16.52 4.54
C ASP A 16 -10.41 16.22 5.98
N LEU A 17 -9.37 15.41 6.14
CA LEU A 17 -8.79 15.06 7.43
C LEU A 17 -8.45 16.31 8.28
N ILE A 18 -7.91 17.36 7.67
CA ILE A 18 -7.51 18.58 8.41
C ILE A 18 -8.74 19.30 8.95
N ASN A 19 -9.84 19.36 8.20
CA ASN A 19 -11.10 19.94 8.70
C ASN A 19 -11.61 19.18 9.93
N VAL A 20 -11.47 17.85 9.95
CA VAL A 20 -11.88 17.04 11.10
C VAL A 20 -10.97 17.29 12.30
N VAL A 21 -9.64 17.29 12.11
CA VAL A 21 -8.66 17.57 13.16
C VAL A 21 -8.87 18.96 13.77
N HIS A 22 -9.20 19.96 12.94
CA HIS A 22 -9.49 21.32 13.40
C HIS A 22 -10.92 21.54 13.91
N LYS A 23 -11.74 20.49 13.92
CA LYS A 23 -13.15 20.53 14.34
C LYS A 23 -14.04 21.47 13.49
N GLU A 24 -13.61 21.71 12.25
CA GLU A 24 -14.37 22.46 11.24
C GLU A 24 -15.47 21.58 10.60
N ALA A 25 -15.30 20.26 10.65
CA ALA A 25 -16.27 19.26 10.21
C ALA A 25 -16.26 18.04 11.11
N THR A 26 -17.36 17.31 11.12
CA THR A 26 -17.43 15.98 11.76
C THR A 26 -16.82 14.92 10.85
N LEU A 27 -16.37 13.80 11.43
CA LEU A 27 -15.83 12.67 10.68
C LEU A 27 -16.87 12.14 9.66
N ASN A 28 -18.14 12.02 10.05
CA ASN A 28 -19.22 11.61 9.16
C ASN A 28 -19.42 12.53 7.94
N GLN A 29 -19.12 13.82 8.07
CA GLN A 29 -19.21 14.77 6.95
C GLN A 29 -18.02 14.66 6.00
N ALA A 30 -16.86 14.21 6.49
CA ALA A 30 -15.63 14.09 5.72
C ALA A 30 -15.47 12.70 5.08
N LEU A 31 -16.11 11.66 5.65
CA LEU A 31 -16.06 10.30 5.11
C LEU A 31 -16.87 10.20 3.82
N ILE A 32 -16.24 9.71 2.77
CA ILE A 32 -16.82 9.46 1.45
C ILE A 32 -16.99 7.96 1.27
N LYS A 33 -18.23 7.49 1.14
CA LYS A 33 -18.53 6.09 0.86
C LYS A 33 -18.13 5.74 -0.59
N ASP A 34 -17.47 4.61 -0.78
CA ASP A 34 -17.15 4.11 -2.11
C ASP A 34 -18.41 3.69 -2.88
N LYS A 35 -18.34 3.80 -4.21
CA LYS A 35 -19.48 3.51 -5.10
C LYS A 35 -19.69 2.02 -5.37
N HIS A 36 -18.62 1.24 -5.23
CA HIS A 36 -18.58 -0.17 -5.63
C HIS A 36 -18.51 -1.12 -4.42
N CYS A 37 -18.10 -0.59 -3.27
CA CYS A 37 -17.95 -1.36 -2.03
C CYS A 37 -18.67 -0.65 -0.87
N ASP A 38 -19.74 -1.26 -0.40
CA ASP A 38 -20.57 -0.68 0.66
C ASP A 38 -19.86 -0.47 1.99
N ASN A 39 -18.82 -1.24 2.25
CA ASN A 39 -18.03 -1.21 3.48
C ASN A 39 -16.74 -0.40 3.36
N LEU A 40 -16.48 0.22 2.19
CA LEU A 40 -15.30 1.04 1.97
C LEU A 40 -15.63 2.52 2.08
N PHE A 41 -14.90 3.20 2.95
CA PHE A 41 -14.99 4.65 3.12
C PHE A 41 -13.61 5.28 2.91
N ILE A 42 -13.59 6.48 2.39
CA ILE A 42 -12.38 7.25 2.12
C ILE A 42 -12.44 8.55 2.92
N LEU A 43 -11.45 8.79 3.76
CA LEU A 43 -11.21 10.08 4.37
C LEU A 43 -10.11 10.78 3.58
N PRO A 44 -10.43 11.83 2.80
CA PRO A 44 -9.43 12.51 1.99
C PRO A 44 -8.41 13.23 2.86
N ALA A 45 -7.14 13.22 2.42
CA ALA A 45 -6.15 14.13 2.97
C ALA A 45 -6.22 15.48 2.25
N SER A 46 -5.84 16.56 2.93
CA SER A 46 -5.82 17.90 2.32
C SER A 46 -4.83 17.98 1.16
N GLN A 47 -5.25 18.61 0.08
CA GLN A 47 -4.39 18.90 -1.06
C GLN A 47 -3.81 20.33 -1.01
N THR A 48 -4.39 21.20 -0.19
CA THR A 48 -4.14 22.65 -0.23
C THR A 48 -3.59 23.23 1.06
N ARG A 49 -3.73 22.54 2.18
CA ARG A 49 -3.23 22.97 3.48
C ARG A 49 -1.88 22.38 3.79
N ASP A 50 -1.10 23.11 4.55
CA ASP A 50 0.26 22.74 4.94
C ASP A 50 0.25 21.40 5.70
N LYS A 51 1.20 20.52 5.38
CA LYS A 51 1.35 19.20 6.02
C LYS A 51 1.62 19.33 7.53
N ASP A 52 2.12 20.47 7.98
CA ASP A 52 2.37 20.80 9.40
C ASP A 52 1.10 21.10 10.20
N ALA A 53 -0.07 21.14 9.54
CA ALA A 53 -1.36 21.34 10.21
C ALA A 53 -1.89 20.08 10.91
N LEU A 54 -1.27 18.91 10.72
CA LEU A 54 -1.62 17.69 11.41
C LEU A 54 -0.83 17.55 12.71
N SER A 55 -1.55 17.56 13.84
CA SER A 55 -0.98 17.25 15.14
C SER A 55 -1.19 15.78 15.50
N GLU A 56 -0.28 15.23 16.31
CA GLU A 56 -0.43 13.83 16.81
C GLU A 56 -1.76 13.64 17.56
N ASP A 57 -2.11 14.54 18.47
CA ASP A 57 -3.37 14.48 19.21
C ASP A 57 -4.60 14.52 18.30
N GLY A 58 -4.53 15.32 17.22
CA GLY A 58 -5.59 15.41 16.23
C GLY A 58 -5.79 14.11 15.45
N VAL A 59 -4.69 13.49 15.01
CA VAL A 59 -4.74 12.18 14.32
C VAL A 59 -5.19 11.08 15.28
N GLU A 60 -4.68 11.04 16.51
CA GLU A 60 -5.13 10.09 17.53
C GLU A 60 -6.63 10.21 17.78
N GLY A 61 -7.16 11.43 17.87
CA GLY A 61 -8.59 11.69 18.04
C GLY A 61 -9.42 11.12 16.89
N VAL A 62 -8.97 11.31 15.65
CA VAL A 62 -9.64 10.77 14.46
C VAL A 62 -9.60 9.25 14.44
N LEU A 63 -8.45 8.63 14.72
CA LEU A 63 -8.31 7.17 14.80
C LEU A 63 -9.22 6.58 15.89
N ALA A 64 -9.26 7.20 17.07
CA ALA A 64 -10.15 6.77 18.16
C ALA A 64 -11.63 6.88 17.79
N GLU A 65 -12.02 7.87 16.99
CA GLU A 65 -13.38 8.01 16.51
C GLU A 65 -13.71 6.94 15.45
N LEU A 66 -12.81 6.66 14.50
CA LEU A 66 -12.97 5.57 13.52
C LEU A 66 -13.12 4.21 14.20
N ILE A 67 -12.33 3.92 15.24
CA ILE A 67 -12.45 2.69 16.06
C ILE A 67 -13.83 2.61 16.71
N ARG A 68 -14.34 3.72 17.26
CA ARG A 68 -15.69 3.77 17.86
C ARG A 68 -16.82 3.60 16.83
N MET A 69 -16.55 3.89 15.57
CA MET A 69 -17.48 3.63 14.44
C MET A 69 -17.42 2.19 13.95
N ASP A 70 -16.67 1.31 14.62
CA ASP A 70 -16.56 -0.13 14.35
C ASP A 70 -15.92 -0.46 12.99
N PHE A 71 -14.98 0.39 12.54
CA PHE A 71 -14.15 0.03 11.39
C PHE A 71 -13.17 -1.07 11.77
N GLU A 72 -13.25 -2.20 11.09
CA GLU A 72 -12.37 -3.36 11.29
C GLU A 72 -10.94 -3.07 10.83
N PHE A 73 -10.79 -2.31 9.74
CA PHE A 73 -9.50 -1.90 9.18
C PHE A 73 -9.47 -0.39 8.94
N ILE A 74 -8.39 0.24 9.39
CA ILE A 74 -8.08 1.64 9.11
C ILE A 74 -6.76 1.68 8.36
N ILE A 75 -6.81 1.94 7.05
CA ILE A 75 -5.63 1.94 6.18
C ILE A 75 -5.13 3.37 6.01
N CYS A 76 -3.95 3.67 6.52
CA CYS A 76 -3.27 4.93 6.33
C CYS A 76 -2.37 4.84 5.09
N ASP A 77 -2.82 5.39 3.95
CA ASP A 77 -1.99 5.52 2.75
C ASP A 77 -0.98 6.65 2.95
N SER A 78 0.27 6.27 3.13
CA SER A 78 1.38 7.18 3.43
C SER A 78 2.08 7.62 2.14
N PRO A 79 2.47 8.90 1.99
CA PRO A 79 3.33 9.31 0.90
C PRO A 79 4.68 8.60 0.96
N ALA A 80 5.33 8.44 -0.19
CA ALA A 80 6.69 7.89 -0.23
C ALA A 80 7.66 8.77 0.55
N GLY A 81 8.63 8.15 1.22
CA GLY A 81 9.65 8.85 2.00
C GLY A 81 9.37 8.93 3.49
N ILE A 82 10.09 9.80 4.17
CA ILE A 82 10.12 9.94 5.63
C ILE A 82 9.66 11.32 6.10
N GLU A 83 8.86 12.00 5.29
CA GLU A 83 8.30 13.29 5.66
C GLU A 83 7.27 13.19 6.79
N HIS A 84 6.92 14.31 7.39
CA HIS A 84 6.04 14.41 8.55
C HIS A 84 4.73 13.58 8.41
N GLY A 85 4.06 13.65 7.26
CA GLY A 85 2.82 12.87 7.03
C GLY A 85 3.03 11.36 7.03
N ALA A 86 4.16 10.86 6.51
CA ALA A 86 4.51 9.46 6.57
C ALA A 86 4.81 9.02 8.01
N LEU A 87 5.60 9.81 8.73
CA LEU A 87 5.92 9.53 10.13
C LEU A 87 4.67 9.48 11.01
N MET A 88 3.70 10.37 10.76
CA MET A 88 2.44 10.40 11.48
C MET A 88 1.65 9.09 11.32
N ALA A 89 1.53 8.57 10.08
CA ALA A 89 0.89 7.29 9.83
C ALA A 89 1.60 6.13 10.55
N LEU A 90 2.94 6.11 10.49
CA LEU A 90 3.76 5.05 11.10
C LEU A 90 3.73 5.09 12.64
N THR A 91 3.52 6.28 13.24
CA THR A 91 3.46 6.42 14.71
C THR A 91 2.35 5.59 15.33
N PHE A 92 1.18 5.53 14.68
CA PHE A 92 -0.01 4.87 15.21
C PHE A 92 -0.26 3.47 14.63
N ALA A 93 0.60 2.98 13.73
CA ALA A 93 0.38 1.71 13.06
C ALA A 93 0.45 0.50 14.01
N ASP A 94 -0.50 -0.41 13.87
CA ASP A 94 -0.45 -1.75 14.45
C ASP A 94 0.29 -2.71 13.52
N GLU A 95 0.06 -2.58 12.22
CA GLU A 95 0.71 -3.33 11.15
C GLU A 95 1.20 -2.37 10.07
N ALA A 96 2.33 -2.69 9.45
CA ALA A 96 2.93 -1.91 8.37
C ALA A 96 3.11 -2.78 7.12
N LEU A 97 2.52 -2.35 6.01
CA LEU A 97 2.74 -2.96 4.70
C LEU A 97 3.81 -2.15 3.95
N ILE A 98 4.99 -2.71 3.88
CA ILE A 98 6.14 -2.12 3.15
C ILE A 98 6.03 -2.52 1.69
N VAL A 99 5.71 -1.54 0.85
CA VAL A 99 5.58 -1.73 -0.60
C VAL A 99 6.84 -1.22 -1.29
N THR A 100 7.56 -2.09 -1.96
CA THR A 100 8.81 -1.76 -2.64
C THR A 100 8.87 -2.31 -4.05
N ASN A 101 9.65 -1.64 -4.91
CA ASN A 101 10.10 -2.23 -6.16
C ASN A 101 11.42 -2.97 -5.92
N PRO A 102 11.75 -4.03 -6.67
CA PRO A 102 12.98 -4.77 -6.51
C PRO A 102 14.18 -4.07 -7.18
N GLU A 103 14.38 -2.83 -6.78
CA GLU A 103 15.48 -1.95 -7.19
C GLU A 103 16.28 -1.53 -5.96
N VAL A 104 17.61 -1.46 -6.07
CA VAL A 104 18.50 -1.18 -4.94
C VAL A 104 18.11 0.11 -4.19
N SER A 105 17.73 1.17 -4.90
CA SER A 105 17.31 2.44 -4.29
C SER A 105 16.05 2.27 -3.47
N SER A 106 15.03 1.61 -4.04
CA SER A 106 13.74 1.40 -3.39
C SER A 106 13.86 0.51 -2.17
N VAL A 107 14.67 -0.53 -2.24
CA VAL A 107 14.94 -1.44 -1.11
C VAL A 107 15.66 -0.71 0.03
N ARG A 108 16.63 0.16 -0.29
CA ARG A 108 17.32 0.99 0.73
C ARG A 108 16.37 1.98 1.42
N ASP A 109 15.45 2.59 0.66
CA ASP A 109 14.45 3.48 1.24
C ASP A 109 13.48 2.71 2.15
N SER A 110 13.11 1.50 1.76
CA SER A 110 12.29 0.59 2.56
C SER A 110 12.99 0.17 3.86
N ASP A 111 14.27 -0.17 3.82
CA ASP A 111 15.08 -0.49 5.00
C ASP A 111 15.13 0.70 5.99
N ARG A 112 15.30 1.92 5.46
CA ARG A 112 15.26 3.13 6.28
C ARG A 112 13.90 3.32 6.96
N ILE A 113 12.79 3.08 6.26
CA ILE A 113 11.42 3.16 6.82
C ILE A 113 11.24 2.13 7.92
N LEU A 114 11.69 0.89 7.73
CA LEU A 114 11.67 -0.15 8.76
C LEU A 114 12.41 0.28 10.03
N GLY A 115 13.62 0.84 9.88
CA GLY A 115 14.36 1.38 11.02
C GLY A 115 13.62 2.49 11.77
N ILE A 116 12.84 3.32 11.06
CA ILE A 116 12.01 4.35 11.68
C ILE A 116 10.83 3.74 12.44
N ILE A 117 10.12 2.77 11.86
CA ILE A 117 9.01 2.06 12.51
C ILE A 117 9.50 1.44 13.82
N GLN A 118 10.62 0.72 13.77
CA GLN A 118 11.20 0.03 14.92
C GLN A 118 11.69 0.98 16.02
N ALA A 119 12.07 2.22 15.68
CA ALA A 119 12.61 3.18 16.62
C ALA A 119 11.59 4.22 17.11
N LYS A 120 10.60 4.58 16.30
CA LYS A 120 9.75 5.75 16.54
C LYS A 120 8.24 5.47 16.56
N SER A 121 7.79 4.25 16.26
CA SER A 121 6.38 3.94 16.44
C SER A 121 5.98 4.05 17.90
N ARG A 122 4.70 4.37 18.16
CA ARG A 122 4.17 4.45 19.53
C ARG A 122 4.38 3.14 20.29
N ARG A 123 4.27 1.99 19.60
CA ARG A 123 4.53 0.67 20.18
C ARG A 123 5.98 0.51 20.61
N ALA A 124 6.93 0.94 19.77
CA ALA A 124 8.37 0.90 20.11
C ALA A 124 8.68 1.81 21.32
N LEU A 125 8.14 3.03 21.36
CA LEU A 125 8.37 3.99 22.42
C LEU A 125 7.72 3.59 23.76
N SER A 126 6.59 2.88 23.72
CA SER A 126 5.90 2.41 24.92
C SER A 126 6.43 1.06 25.45
N GLY A 127 7.35 0.41 24.75
CA GLY A 127 7.82 -0.93 25.09
C GLY A 127 6.75 -2.02 24.92
N GLY A 128 5.76 -1.78 24.08
CA GLY A 128 4.69 -2.72 23.74
C GLY A 128 5.11 -3.74 22.68
N GLU A 129 4.15 -4.53 22.21
CA GLU A 129 4.35 -5.44 21.08
C GLU A 129 4.83 -4.66 19.85
N PRO A 130 5.84 -5.14 19.10
CA PRO A 130 6.32 -4.47 17.90
C PRO A 130 5.22 -4.30 16.84
N VAL A 131 5.38 -3.31 15.96
CA VAL A 131 4.56 -3.20 14.76
C VAL A 131 4.79 -4.45 13.92
N LYS A 132 3.72 -5.10 13.47
CA LYS A 132 3.82 -6.26 12.61
C LYS A 132 4.13 -5.81 11.18
N GLU A 133 5.26 -6.22 10.66
CA GLU A 133 5.77 -5.77 9.38
C GLU A 133 5.52 -6.81 8.29
N HIS A 134 5.10 -6.35 7.12
CA HIS A 134 4.83 -7.18 5.93
C HIS A 134 5.50 -6.58 4.71
N LEU A 135 6.06 -7.42 3.85
CA LEU A 135 6.67 -7.01 2.58
C LEU A 135 5.72 -7.31 1.41
N LEU A 136 5.54 -6.33 0.55
CA LEU A 136 4.90 -6.47 -0.76
C LEU A 136 5.87 -5.98 -1.83
N ILE A 137 6.28 -6.88 -2.72
CA ILE A 137 7.11 -6.52 -3.88
C ILE A 137 6.20 -6.22 -5.06
N THR A 138 6.40 -5.08 -5.72
CA THR A 138 5.61 -4.68 -6.89
C THR A 138 6.49 -4.49 -8.11
N ARG A 139 5.88 -4.51 -9.30
CA ARG A 139 6.58 -4.39 -10.60
C ARG A 139 7.67 -5.46 -10.80
N TYR A 140 7.43 -6.64 -10.26
CA TYR A 140 8.37 -7.75 -10.35
C TYR A 140 8.37 -8.37 -11.73
N SER A 141 9.55 -8.61 -12.28
CA SER A 141 9.73 -9.26 -13.58
C SER A 141 10.79 -10.36 -13.48
N PRO A 142 10.40 -11.64 -13.39
CA PRO A 142 11.35 -12.74 -13.35
C PRO A 142 12.32 -12.75 -14.52
N LYS A 143 11.88 -12.28 -15.69
CA LYS A 143 12.74 -12.13 -16.88
C LYS A 143 13.87 -11.12 -16.64
N ARG A 144 13.59 -10.00 -15.97
CA ARG A 144 14.61 -8.97 -15.66
C ARG A 144 15.56 -9.44 -14.55
N VAL A 145 15.06 -10.25 -13.62
CA VAL A 145 15.89 -10.90 -12.61
C VAL A 145 16.89 -11.85 -13.27
N GLU A 146 16.43 -12.71 -14.19
CA GLU A 146 17.31 -13.62 -14.96
C GLU A 146 18.35 -12.86 -15.78
N ALA A 147 18.00 -11.67 -16.27
CA ALA A 147 18.94 -10.80 -17.01
C ALA A 147 19.91 -10.02 -16.10
N GLY A 148 19.78 -10.09 -14.78
CA GLY A 148 20.59 -9.32 -13.84
C GLY A 148 20.25 -7.82 -13.78
N GLU A 149 19.07 -7.44 -14.24
CA GLU A 149 18.58 -6.05 -14.28
C GLU A 149 17.71 -5.68 -13.08
N MET A 150 17.38 -6.65 -12.25
CA MET A 150 16.46 -6.52 -11.13
C MET A 150 16.90 -7.45 -9.99
N LEU A 151 16.71 -7.04 -8.74
CA LEU A 151 16.91 -7.91 -7.58
C LEU A 151 15.89 -9.05 -7.60
N SER A 152 16.30 -10.24 -7.16
CA SER A 152 15.36 -11.32 -6.91
C SER A 152 14.51 -11.04 -5.66
N HIS A 153 13.40 -11.74 -5.50
CA HIS A 153 12.58 -11.59 -4.31
C HIS A 153 13.32 -12.10 -3.06
N GLU A 154 14.17 -13.10 -3.22
CA GLU A 154 15.05 -13.62 -2.16
C GLU A 154 16.06 -12.56 -1.72
N ASP A 155 16.72 -11.87 -2.66
CA ASP A 155 17.65 -10.77 -2.35
C ASP A 155 16.95 -9.67 -1.54
N VAL A 156 15.74 -9.28 -1.95
CA VAL A 156 14.96 -8.26 -1.24
C VAL A 156 14.58 -8.72 0.17
N GLN A 157 14.17 -9.99 0.34
CA GLN A 157 13.86 -10.56 1.65
C GLN A 157 15.09 -10.67 2.54
N GLU A 158 16.24 -11.05 1.99
CA GLU A 158 17.51 -11.13 2.75
C GLU A 158 17.92 -9.76 3.29
N ILE A 159 17.71 -8.70 2.50
CA ILE A 159 18.04 -7.32 2.91
C ILE A 159 17.05 -6.82 3.97
N LEU A 160 15.75 -6.91 3.72
CA LEU A 160 14.73 -6.31 4.57
C LEU A 160 14.34 -7.17 5.79
N ARG A 161 14.52 -8.49 5.72
CA ARG A 161 14.29 -9.46 6.81
C ARG A 161 12.90 -9.43 7.42
N ILE A 162 11.89 -9.10 6.63
CA ILE A 162 10.48 -9.11 7.00
C ILE A 162 9.70 -10.09 6.14
N PRO A 163 8.56 -10.62 6.62
CA PRO A 163 7.75 -11.59 5.90
C PRO A 163 7.22 -11.05 4.56
N LEU A 164 7.48 -11.76 3.47
CA LEU A 164 6.93 -11.46 2.15
C LEU A 164 5.50 -12.01 2.06
N ILE A 165 4.52 -11.13 1.90
CA ILE A 165 3.12 -11.53 1.74
C ILE A 165 2.64 -11.53 0.30
N GLY A 166 3.43 -11.02 -0.65
CA GLY A 166 3.07 -11.13 -2.05
C GLY A 166 4.01 -10.44 -3.02
N ILE A 167 3.80 -10.80 -4.28
CA ILE A 167 4.52 -10.28 -5.43
C ILE A 167 3.48 -9.85 -6.47
N ILE A 168 3.51 -8.57 -6.84
CA ILE A 168 2.69 -8.05 -7.94
C ILE A 168 3.56 -7.97 -9.18
N PRO A 169 3.24 -8.71 -10.25
CA PRO A 169 4.03 -8.70 -11.46
C PRO A 169 4.01 -7.35 -12.17
N GLU A 170 5.08 -7.05 -12.90
CA GLU A 170 5.09 -5.92 -13.83
C GLU A 170 4.06 -6.17 -14.94
N SER A 171 3.11 -5.24 -15.10
CA SER A 171 1.99 -5.42 -16.01
C SER A 171 1.49 -4.11 -16.59
N GLU A 172 1.28 -4.08 -17.90
CA GLU A 172 0.61 -2.96 -18.58
C GLU A 172 -0.84 -2.78 -18.13
N GLN A 173 -1.45 -3.83 -17.60
CA GLN A 173 -2.83 -3.78 -17.09
C GLN A 173 -2.97 -2.87 -15.87
N VAL A 174 -1.94 -2.77 -15.02
CA VAL A 174 -1.92 -1.82 -13.90
C VAL A 174 -1.98 -0.39 -14.43
N LEU A 175 -1.19 -0.08 -15.46
CA LEU A 175 -1.19 1.23 -16.10
C LEU A 175 -2.55 1.52 -16.76
N HIS A 176 -3.11 0.52 -17.44
CA HIS A 176 -4.42 0.64 -18.11
C HIS A 176 -5.55 0.88 -17.08
N ALA A 177 -5.57 0.10 -16.01
CA ALA A 177 -6.49 0.25 -14.90
C ALA A 177 -6.40 1.65 -14.27
N SER A 178 -5.17 2.11 -13.99
CA SER A 178 -4.91 3.45 -13.47
C SER A 178 -5.41 4.56 -14.40
N ASN A 179 -5.16 4.44 -15.71
CA ASN A 179 -5.62 5.41 -16.70
C ASN A 179 -7.15 5.46 -16.83
N GLN A 180 -7.83 4.34 -16.61
CA GLN A 180 -9.30 4.25 -16.60
C GLN A 180 -9.90 4.69 -15.27
N GLY A 181 -9.08 4.88 -14.27
CA GLY A 181 -9.52 5.18 -12.96
C GLY A 181 -10.22 4.00 -12.25
N ASN A 182 -9.89 2.77 -12.59
CA ASN A 182 -10.41 1.57 -11.96
C ASN A 182 -9.31 0.83 -11.20
N PRO A 183 -9.57 0.29 -9.99
CA PRO A 183 -8.62 -0.56 -9.30
C PRO A 183 -8.29 -1.82 -10.13
N ALA A 184 -7.00 -2.19 -10.17
CA ALA A 184 -6.54 -3.35 -10.93
C ALA A 184 -7.22 -4.67 -10.52
N ILE A 185 -7.62 -4.80 -9.26
CA ILE A 185 -8.34 -5.97 -8.72
C ILE A 185 -9.72 -6.20 -9.38
N HIS A 186 -10.30 -5.19 -10.01
CA HIS A 186 -11.58 -5.34 -10.73
C HIS A 186 -11.43 -6.03 -12.09
N PHE A 187 -10.22 -6.16 -12.60
CA PHE A 187 -9.94 -6.85 -13.87
C PHE A 187 -9.74 -8.35 -13.64
N LYS A 188 -10.81 -9.03 -13.22
CA LYS A 188 -10.80 -10.46 -12.90
C LYS A 188 -10.21 -11.31 -14.02
N GLY A 189 -9.48 -12.37 -13.62
CA GLY A 189 -8.83 -13.27 -14.56
C GLY A 189 -7.53 -12.73 -15.14
N THR A 190 -6.96 -11.70 -14.53
CA THR A 190 -5.62 -11.18 -14.84
C THR A 190 -4.64 -11.54 -13.73
N ASP A 191 -3.38 -11.79 -14.09
CA ASP A 191 -2.31 -12.10 -13.14
C ASP A 191 -2.20 -11.06 -12.01
N VAL A 192 -2.47 -9.80 -12.33
CA VAL A 192 -2.41 -8.71 -11.36
C VAL A 192 -3.57 -8.77 -10.37
N ALA A 193 -4.80 -8.99 -10.83
CA ALA A 193 -5.96 -9.11 -9.94
C ALA A 193 -5.77 -10.31 -9.01
N ASP A 194 -5.35 -11.44 -9.56
CA ASP A 194 -5.06 -12.66 -8.80
C ASP A 194 -3.92 -12.45 -7.78
N ALA A 195 -2.88 -11.70 -8.15
CA ALA A 195 -1.78 -11.36 -7.25
C ALA A 195 -2.25 -10.52 -6.06
N TYR A 196 -3.11 -9.52 -6.29
CA TYR A 196 -3.70 -8.72 -5.21
C TYR A 196 -4.62 -9.55 -4.31
N GLU A 197 -5.42 -10.47 -4.87
CA GLU A 197 -6.24 -11.39 -4.08
C GLU A 197 -5.38 -12.28 -3.17
N ASP A 198 -4.27 -12.81 -3.67
CA ASP A 198 -3.32 -13.59 -2.88
C ASP A 198 -2.69 -12.78 -1.75
N VAL A 199 -2.33 -11.52 -2.00
CA VAL A 199 -1.78 -10.61 -0.99
C VAL A 199 -2.78 -10.40 0.14
N VAL A 200 -4.03 -10.09 -0.20
CA VAL A 200 -5.10 -9.88 0.79
C VAL A 200 -5.34 -11.16 1.59
N SER A 201 -5.44 -12.31 0.94
CA SER A 201 -5.63 -13.59 1.63
C SER A 201 -4.52 -13.89 2.62
N ARG A 202 -3.25 -13.68 2.24
CA ARG A 202 -2.12 -13.88 3.18
C ARG A 202 -2.10 -12.84 4.29
N PHE A 203 -2.46 -11.60 4.01
CA PHE A 203 -2.60 -10.58 5.04
C PHE A 203 -3.67 -10.98 6.07
N MET A 204 -4.75 -11.60 5.63
CA MET A 204 -5.82 -12.14 6.47
C MET A 204 -5.45 -13.47 7.16
N GLY A 205 -4.23 -13.97 6.96
CA GLY A 205 -3.73 -15.19 7.62
C GLY A 205 -3.97 -16.50 6.87
N GLU A 206 -4.45 -16.45 5.62
CA GLU A 206 -4.60 -17.65 4.80
C GLU A 206 -3.24 -18.09 4.24
N GLU A 207 -2.95 -19.37 4.27
CA GLU A 207 -1.78 -19.93 3.59
C GLU A 207 -2.05 -20.06 2.08
N ARG A 208 -1.26 -19.36 1.29
CA ARG A 208 -1.26 -19.45 -0.19
C ARG A 208 0.16 -19.52 -0.73
N PRO A 209 0.43 -20.33 -1.79
CA PRO A 209 1.74 -20.35 -2.42
C PRO A 209 2.06 -18.99 -3.06
N LEU A 210 3.32 -18.56 -2.99
CA LEU A 210 3.77 -17.40 -3.74
C LEU A 210 3.73 -17.72 -5.24
N ARG A 211 3.16 -16.81 -6.02
CA ARG A 211 3.14 -16.88 -7.49
C ARG A 211 4.04 -15.79 -8.07
N PHE A 212 4.34 -15.90 -9.35
CA PHE A 212 5.12 -14.92 -10.13
C PHE A 212 6.60 -14.80 -9.71
N THR A 213 7.12 -15.84 -9.06
CA THR A 213 8.53 -15.91 -8.62
C THR A 213 9.48 -16.28 -9.77
N ASP A 214 9.04 -17.15 -10.67
CA ASP A 214 9.89 -17.78 -11.67
C ASP A 214 9.60 -17.28 -13.09
N TYR A 215 10.64 -17.24 -13.91
CA TYR A 215 10.51 -17.04 -15.35
C TYR A 215 10.26 -18.36 -16.07
N GLU A 216 8.99 -18.62 -16.41
CA GLU A 216 8.68 -19.71 -17.32
C GLU A 216 9.22 -19.39 -18.72
N LYS A 217 10.34 -20.01 -19.08
CA LYS A 217 10.85 -19.92 -20.46
C LYS A 217 9.76 -20.41 -21.43
N PRO A 218 9.31 -19.60 -22.39
CA PRO A 218 8.32 -20.06 -23.35
C PRO A 218 8.84 -21.32 -24.03
N GLY A 219 8.07 -22.41 -23.94
CA GLY A 219 8.45 -23.69 -24.52
C GLY A 219 8.83 -23.53 -25.99
N PHE A 220 9.70 -24.39 -26.49
CA PHE A 220 10.28 -24.35 -27.84
C PHE A 220 9.25 -24.08 -28.94
N LEU A 221 8.04 -24.62 -28.84
CA LEU A 221 6.94 -24.40 -29.79
C LEU A 221 6.38 -22.96 -29.76
N LYS A 222 6.29 -22.31 -28.59
CA LYS A 222 5.89 -20.89 -28.49
C LYS A 222 6.97 -19.95 -29.06
N ARG A 223 8.24 -20.32 -29.00
CA ARG A 223 9.34 -19.55 -29.63
C ARG A 223 9.30 -19.56 -31.16
N ILE A 224 8.79 -20.66 -31.77
CA ILE A 224 8.72 -20.80 -33.23
C ILE A 224 7.41 -20.28 -33.80
N PHE A 225 6.29 -20.39 -33.07
CA PHE A 225 4.95 -20.06 -33.57
C PHE A 225 4.30 -18.83 -32.93
N GLY A 226 4.94 -18.19 -31.95
CA GLY A 226 4.40 -17.09 -31.14
C GLY A 226 4.76 -15.68 -31.60
N ALA A 227 5.25 -15.49 -32.83
CA ALA A 227 5.47 -14.16 -33.42
C ALA A 227 4.30 -13.84 -34.39
N LYS A 228 3.22 -13.27 -33.82
CA LYS A 228 2.25 -12.45 -34.58
C LYS A 228 1.78 -11.32 -33.72
#